data_6148d787847cc34de9aedd3aca683055
#
_entry.id   6148d787847cc34de9aedd3aca683055
#
_cell.length_a   1.000
_cell.length_b   1.000
_cell.length_c   1.000
_cell.angle_alpha   90.00
_cell.angle_beta   90.00
_cell.angle_gamma   90.00
#
_symmetry.space_group_name_H-M   'P 1'
#
loop_
_entity.id
_entity.type
_entity.pdbx_description
1 polymer ?
#
loop_
_entity_poly.entity_id
_entity_poly.type
_entity_poly.pdbx_seq_one_letter_code
_entity_poly.pdbx_strand_id
1 'polypeptide(L)'
;LILTGSDTDISIEIKIPVNEDLNVESTGSIVLPARFFSEIIKKLPGKDFSFEVKESFQTQIISENSEFTINGLDANNYPRLPEISDSASFTISGKTFREIINETQFATSNDQTRAILTGVRFFFKPDSIKAVATDSHRLSQRIIALENGPQSETDLIIPGKSLQELARIIGETDPEVKVCPGDSQALFVIGNLAFYSRLLDGNYPDTDRLIPTEKTTSIEFDIPELSSALERASLLTH
;
A
#
# COMPACT_ATOMS: atom_id res chain seq x y z
N LEU A 1 7.57 -7.09 -19.81
CA LEU A 1 8.34 -7.36 -18.59
C LEU A 1 7.40 -7.35 -17.40
N ILE A 2 7.53 -8.33 -16.51
CA ILE A 2 6.79 -8.37 -15.23
C ILE A 2 7.84 -8.31 -14.12
N LEU A 3 7.67 -7.37 -13.21
CA LEU A 3 8.48 -7.26 -12.02
C LEU A 3 7.61 -7.54 -10.81
N THR A 4 8.01 -8.51 -9.99
CA THR A 4 7.30 -8.89 -8.76
C THR A 4 8.23 -8.77 -7.57
N GLY A 5 7.79 -8.03 -6.55
CA GLY A 5 8.48 -7.92 -5.27
C GLY A 5 7.54 -8.30 -4.14
N SER A 6 8.05 -9.00 -3.12
CA SER A 6 7.23 -9.46 -1.99
C SER A 6 8.03 -9.45 -0.69
N ASP A 7 7.35 -9.10 0.39
CA ASP A 7 7.78 -9.36 1.75
C ASP A 7 6.69 -10.18 2.49
N THR A 8 6.70 -10.17 3.83
CA THR A 8 5.73 -10.93 4.63
C THR A 8 4.30 -10.38 4.56
N ASP A 9 4.14 -9.09 4.29
CA ASP A 9 2.87 -8.37 4.45
C ASP A 9 2.35 -7.81 3.13
N ILE A 10 3.26 -7.49 2.19
CA ILE A 10 2.96 -6.81 0.93
C ILE A 10 3.58 -7.56 -0.24
N SER A 11 2.85 -7.65 -1.33
CA SER A 11 3.42 -8.03 -2.63
C SER A 11 3.02 -7.01 -3.69
N ILE A 12 3.95 -6.72 -4.58
CA ILE A 12 3.72 -5.76 -5.67
C ILE A 12 4.11 -6.41 -6.98
N GLU A 13 3.24 -6.33 -7.97
CA GLU A 13 3.52 -6.72 -9.35
C GLU A 13 3.29 -5.53 -10.26
N ILE A 14 4.25 -5.27 -11.15
CA ILE A 14 4.09 -4.28 -12.22
C ILE A 14 4.29 -4.93 -13.57
N LYS A 15 3.37 -4.66 -14.51
CA LYS A 15 3.40 -5.16 -15.89
C LYS A 15 3.81 -4.04 -16.83
N ILE A 16 4.99 -4.15 -17.42
CA ILE A 16 5.52 -3.20 -18.39
C ILE A 16 5.33 -3.83 -19.77
N PRO A 17 4.49 -3.25 -20.65
CA PRO A 17 4.28 -3.77 -22.00
C PRO A 17 5.57 -3.65 -22.82
N VAL A 18 5.74 -4.53 -23.80
CA VAL A 18 6.78 -4.40 -24.82
C VAL A 18 6.39 -3.24 -25.73
N ASN A 19 7.32 -2.30 -25.92
CA ASN A 19 7.16 -1.11 -26.74
C ASN A 19 8.53 -0.71 -27.32
N GLU A 20 8.65 0.50 -27.83
CA GLU A 20 9.91 1.02 -28.41
C GLU A 20 11.05 1.13 -27.38
N ASP A 21 10.72 1.29 -26.11
CA ASP A 21 11.67 1.42 -25.00
C ASP A 21 12.05 0.06 -24.36
N LEU A 22 11.33 -1.02 -24.69
CA LEU A 22 11.54 -2.35 -24.15
C LEU A 22 11.56 -3.40 -25.27
N ASN A 23 12.75 -3.84 -25.66
CA ASN A 23 12.95 -4.97 -26.56
C ASN A 23 13.17 -6.26 -25.76
N VAL A 24 12.49 -7.35 -26.17
CA VAL A 24 12.62 -8.68 -25.55
C VAL A 24 13.06 -9.67 -26.62
N GLU A 25 14.31 -10.12 -26.54
CA GLU A 25 14.89 -11.10 -27.49
C GLU A 25 14.54 -12.54 -27.10
N SER A 26 14.52 -12.83 -25.81
CA SER A 26 14.15 -14.14 -25.27
C SER A 26 13.33 -14.00 -24.00
N THR A 27 12.45 -14.97 -23.73
CA THR A 27 11.61 -15.01 -22.53
C THR A 27 12.22 -15.92 -21.48
N GLY A 28 12.04 -15.54 -20.23
CA GLY A 28 12.52 -16.30 -19.07
C GLY A 28 12.11 -15.63 -17.77
N SER A 29 12.51 -16.24 -16.66
CA SER A 29 12.26 -15.68 -15.32
C SER A 29 13.44 -15.94 -14.41
N ILE A 30 13.72 -15.02 -13.51
CA ILE A 30 14.82 -15.05 -12.56
C ILE A 30 14.42 -14.34 -11.27
N VAL A 31 14.91 -14.81 -10.13
CA VAL A 31 14.80 -14.10 -8.85
C VAL A 31 16.13 -13.41 -8.57
N LEU A 32 16.08 -12.11 -8.30
CA LEU A 32 17.26 -11.30 -8.01
C LEU A 32 17.17 -10.69 -6.60
N PRO A 33 18.32 -10.48 -5.92
CA PRO A 33 18.38 -9.71 -4.71
C PRO A 33 17.94 -8.27 -4.97
N ALA A 34 16.73 -7.91 -4.53
CA ALA A 34 16.04 -6.65 -4.88
C ALA A 34 16.90 -5.41 -4.58
N ARG A 35 17.58 -5.39 -3.42
CA ARG A 35 18.42 -4.26 -3.03
C ARG A 35 19.55 -4.01 -4.02
N PHE A 36 20.34 -5.04 -4.35
CA PHE A 36 21.47 -4.90 -5.28
C PHE A 36 20.98 -4.54 -6.69
N PHE A 37 19.95 -5.22 -7.18
CA PHE A 37 19.37 -4.92 -8.48
C PHE A 37 18.91 -3.45 -8.56
N SER A 38 18.13 -2.99 -7.58
CA SER A 38 17.63 -1.61 -7.54
C SER A 38 18.76 -0.57 -7.46
N GLU A 39 19.82 -0.85 -6.66
CA GLU A 39 20.96 0.06 -6.54
C GLU A 39 21.78 0.14 -7.83
N ILE A 40 21.97 -0.97 -8.53
CA ILE A 40 22.66 -1.00 -9.81
C ILE A 40 21.87 -0.20 -10.84
N ILE A 41 20.58 -0.52 -11.04
CA ILE A 41 19.74 0.18 -12.04
C ILE A 41 19.72 1.69 -11.80
N LYS A 42 19.60 2.13 -10.55
CA LYS A 42 19.61 3.59 -10.22
C LYS A 42 20.94 4.29 -10.51
N LYS A 43 22.04 3.55 -10.61
CA LYS A 43 23.40 4.10 -10.79
C LYS A 43 24.00 3.81 -12.16
N LEU A 44 23.23 3.22 -13.09
CA LEU A 44 23.70 3.03 -14.45
C LEU A 44 23.98 4.37 -15.12
N PRO A 45 25.11 4.47 -15.89
CA PRO A 45 25.51 5.72 -16.51
C PRO A 45 24.64 6.10 -17.72
N GLY A 46 24.10 5.12 -18.44
CA GLY A 46 23.33 5.29 -19.64
C GLY A 46 21.81 5.37 -19.39
N LYS A 47 21.08 5.78 -20.43
CA LYS A 47 19.60 5.72 -20.41
C LYS A 47 19.10 4.31 -20.68
N ASP A 48 19.88 3.51 -21.42
CA ASP A 48 19.55 2.16 -21.83
C ASP A 48 20.49 1.15 -21.20
N PHE A 49 19.98 -0.05 -20.97
CA PHE A 49 20.77 -1.17 -20.50
C PHE A 49 20.25 -2.47 -21.08
N SER A 50 21.14 -3.43 -21.25
CA SER A 50 20.78 -4.81 -21.56
C SER A 50 20.82 -5.65 -20.29
N PHE A 51 19.92 -6.63 -20.26
CA PHE A 51 19.74 -7.55 -19.16
C PHE A 51 19.67 -8.97 -19.72
N GLU A 52 20.64 -9.80 -19.36
CA GLU A 52 20.75 -11.18 -19.85
C GLU A 52 20.90 -12.15 -18.67
N VAL A 53 20.08 -13.19 -18.67
CA VAL A 53 20.23 -14.31 -17.73
C VAL A 53 21.05 -15.40 -18.41
N LYS A 54 22.23 -15.68 -17.86
CA LYS A 54 23.16 -16.73 -18.30
C LYS A 54 22.96 -18.03 -17.53
N GLU A 55 23.76 -19.03 -17.86
CA GLU A 55 23.78 -20.30 -17.13
C GLU A 55 24.02 -20.08 -15.65
N SER A 56 23.54 -21.01 -14.82
CA SER A 56 23.68 -20.96 -13.36
C SER A 56 23.03 -19.74 -12.70
N PHE A 57 21.95 -19.18 -13.30
CA PHE A 57 21.21 -18.02 -12.79
C PHE A 57 22.03 -16.73 -12.65
N GLN A 58 23.16 -16.63 -13.33
CA GLN A 58 23.93 -15.41 -13.40
C GLN A 58 23.23 -14.40 -14.32
N THR A 59 23.00 -13.21 -13.80
CA THR A 59 22.37 -12.13 -14.54
C THR A 59 23.36 -11.03 -14.83
N GLN A 60 23.61 -10.78 -16.09
CA GLN A 60 24.48 -9.72 -16.59
C GLN A 60 23.65 -8.49 -16.92
N ILE A 61 24.10 -7.33 -16.48
CA ILE A 61 23.49 -6.01 -16.72
C ILE A 61 24.59 -5.15 -17.34
N ILE A 62 24.38 -4.66 -18.57
CA ILE A 62 25.36 -3.86 -19.29
C ILE A 62 24.72 -2.52 -19.66
N SER A 63 25.40 -1.43 -19.36
CA SER A 63 25.03 -0.08 -19.80
C SER A 63 26.31 0.70 -20.12
N GLU A 64 26.43 1.16 -21.36
CA GLU A 64 27.63 1.83 -21.87
C GLU A 64 28.92 1.01 -21.58
N ASN A 65 29.83 1.57 -20.77
CA ASN A 65 31.10 0.93 -20.38
C ASN A 65 31.01 0.21 -19.03
N SER A 66 29.83 0.06 -18.47
CA SER A 66 29.61 -0.56 -17.17
C SER A 66 28.97 -1.92 -17.34
N GLU A 67 29.55 -2.92 -16.68
CA GLU A 67 29.05 -4.29 -16.65
C GLU A 67 28.96 -4.76 -15.20
N PHE A 68 27.80 -5.33 -14.85
CA PHE A 68 27.53 -5.91 -13.54
C PHE A 68 27.03 -7.35 -13.71
N THR A 69 27.45 -8.23 -12.81
CA THR A 69 26.95 -9.59 -12.73
C THR A 69 26.35 -9.83 -11.35
N ILE A 70 25.08 -10.26 -11.31
CA ILE A 70 24.35 -10.60 -10.09
C ILE A 70 24.03 -12.09 -10.13
N ASN A 71 24.27 -12.80 -9.02
CA ASN A 71 23.81 -14.17 -8.87
C ASN A 71 22.32 -14.14 -8.47
N GLY A 72 21.51 -14.76 -9.28
CA GLY A 72 20.07 -14.94 -9.05
C GLY A 72 19.75 -16.33 -8.48
N LEU A 73 18.47 -16.60 -8.36
CA LEU A 73 17.90 -17.88 -7.95
C LEU A 73 16.84 -18.33 -8.96
N ASP A 74 16.53 -19.63 -8.93
CA ASP A 74 15.46 -20.19 -9.75
C ASP A 74 14.10 -19.56 -9.39
N ALA A 75 13.42 -19.01 -10.40
CA ALA A 75 12.10 -18.40 -10.24
C ALA A 75 11.01 -19.39 -9.79
N ASN A 76 11.19 -20.69 -10.00
CA ASN A 76 10.25 -21.71 -9.52
C ASN A 76 10.15 -21.76 -8.00
N ASN A 77 11.17 -21.25 -7.29
CA ASN A 77 11.20 -21.17 -5.82
C ASN A 77 10.57 -19.87 -5.28
N TYR A 78 10.16 -18.95 -6.16
CA TYR A 78 9.53 -17.69 -5.71
C TYR A 78 8.06 -17.93 -5.36
N PRO A 79 7.55 -17.37 -4.24
CA PRO A 79 6.16 -17.50 -3.87
C PRO A 79 5.22 -16.99 -4.96
N ARG A 80 4.20 -17.77 -5.29
CA ARG A 80 3.17 -17.31 -6.23
C ARG A 80 2.27 -16.29 -5.56
N LEU A 81 1.91 -15.25 -6.31
CA LEU A 81 0.89 -14.31 -5.86
C LEU A 81 -0.47 -15.00 -5.77
N PRO A 82 -1.31 -14.65 -4.78
CA PRO A 82 -2.65 -15.22 -4.66
C PRO A 82 -3.54 -14.77 -5.80
N GLU A 83 -4.42 -15.65 -6.24
CA GLU A 83 -5.50 -15.29 -7.15
C GLU A 83 -6.66 -14.73 -6.33
N ILE A 84 -6.96 -13.45 -6.50
CA ILE A 84 -8.09 -12.77 -5.85
C ILE A 84 -9.18 -12.54 -6.90
N SER A 85 -10.39 -12.97 -6.58
CA SER A 85 -11.54 -12.84 -7.49
C SER A 85 -11.93 -11.36 -7.69
N ASP A 86 -12.27 -11.04 -8.91
CA ASP A 86 -12.80 -9.72 -9.29
C ASP A 86 -14.29 -9.53 -8.98
N SER A 87 -15.00 -10.58 -8.54
CA SER A 87 -16.46 -10.59 -8.44
C SER A 87 -17.02 -9.55 -7.44
N ALA A 88 -16.27 -9.22 -6.40
CA ALA A 88 -16.65 -8.23 -5.39
C ALA A 88 -15.85 -6.92 -5.52
N SER A 89 -15.19 -6.70 -6.66
CA SER A 89 -14.37 -5.52 -6.87
C SER A 89 -15.20 -4.25 -7.08
N PHE A 90 -14.63 -3.12 -6.69
CA PHE A 90 -15.18 -1.79 -6.91
C PHE A 90 -14.05 -0.80 -7.14
N THR A 91 -14.36 0.40 -7.60
CA THR A 91 -13.36 1.42 -7.93
C THR A 91 -13.55 2.65 -7.06
N ILE A 92 -12.46 3.23 -6.61
CA ILE A 92 -12.42 4.48 -5.84
C ILE A 92 -11.38 5.43 -6.45
N SER A 93 -11.63 6.75 -6.39
CA SER A 93 -10.64 7.77 -6.72
C SER A 93 -9.39 7.63 -5.82
N GLY A 94 -8.23 7.62 -6.43
CA GLY A 94 -6.96 7.50 -5.70
C GLY A 94 -6.75 8.65 -4.73
N LYS A 95 -7.14 9.86 -5.12
CA LYS A 95 -7.09 11.04 -4.24
C LYS A 95 -7.94 10.82 -2.99
N THR A 96 -9.20 10.42 -3.17
CA THR A 96 -10.12 10.15 -2.07
C THR A 96 -9.59 9.04 -1.15
N PHE A 97 -9.07 7.97 -1.73
CA PHE A 97 -8.56 6.85 -0.94
C PHE A 97 -7.31 7.24 -0.16
N ARG A 98 -6.38 7.98 -0.77
CA ARG A 98 -5.20 8.53 -0.10
C ARG A 98 -5.55 9.48 1.03
N GLU A 99 -6.54 10.36 0.84
CA GLU A 99 -7.04 11.26 1.90
C GLU A 99 -7.55 10.46 3.10
N ILE A 100 -8.39 9.45 2.87
CA ILE A 100 -8.90 8.57 3.94
C ILE A 100 -7.74 7.90 4.69
N ILE A 101 -6.75 7.35 3.96
CA ILE A 101 -5.58 6.72 4.56
C ILE A 101 -4.82 7.70 5.44
N ASN A 102 -4.50 8.89 4.93
CA ASN A 102 -3.74 9.90 5.65
C ASN A 102 -4.46 10.43 6.90
N GLU A 103 -5.79 10.50 6.82
CA GLU A 103 -6.62 10.98 7.93
C GLU A 103 -6.88 9.91 9.02
N THR A 104 -6.56 8.64 8.77
CA THR A 104 -6.85 7.56 9.72
C THR A 104 -5.60 6.79 10.17
N GLN A 105 -4.68 6.48 9.26
CA GLN A 105 -3.56 5.58 9.52
C GLN A 105 -2.66 6.04 10.69
N PHE A 106 -2.49 7.34 10.91
CA PHE A 106 -1.66 7.87 12.01
C PHE A 106 -2.19 7.48 13.41
N ALA A 107 -3.46 7.10 13.53
CA ALA A 107 -4.07 6.68 14.79
C ALA A 107 -3.94 5.17 15.06
N THR A 108 -3.28 4.41 14.20
CA THR A 108 -2.99 2.98 14.42
C THR A 108 -1.95 2.80 15.54
N SER A 109 -1.99 1.63 16.20
CA SER A 109 -1.01 1.24 17.20
C SER A 109 0.29 0.76 16.57
N ASN A 110 1.42 1.00 17.26
CA ASN A 110 2.70 0.38 16.95
C ASN A 110 2.94 -0.92 17.76
N ASP A 111 2.05 -1.23 18.69
CA ASP A 111 2.18 -2.38 19.59
C ASP A 111 1.67 -3.66 18.90
N GLN A 112 2.60 -4.52 18.53
CA GLN A 112 2.32 -5.81 17.88
C GLN A 112 1.63 -6.83 18.79
N THR A 113 1.59 -6.61 20.12
CA THR A 113 0.86 -7.49 21.02
C THR A 113 -0.65 -7.37 20.84
N ARG A 114 -1.10 -6.25 20.26
CA ARG A 114 -2.47 -6.00 19.85
C ARG A 114 -2.53 -5.78 18.34
N ALA A 115 -2.17 -6.83 17.59
CA ALA A 115 -1.99 -6.76 16.13
C ALA A 115 -3.17 -6.11 15.40
N ILE A 116 -4.41 -6.37 15.84
CA ILE A 116 -5.62 -5.83 15.20
C ILE A 116 -5.66 -4.29 15.20
N LEU A 117 -5.08 -3.63 16.22
CA LEU A 117 -5.02 -2.18 16.33
C LEU A 117 -3.89 -1.55 15.49
N THR A 118 -3.00 -2.38 14.91
CA THR A 118 -1.97 -1.88 13.99
C THR A 118 -2.50 -1.59 12.60
N GLY A 119 -3.79 -1.90 12.36
CA GLY A 119 -4.48 -1.65 11.10
C GLY A 119 -5.57 -0.60 11.19
N VAL A 120 -6.00 -0.14 10.02
CA VAL A 120 -7.20 0.65 9.82
C VAL A 120 -8.32 -0.29 9.39
N ARG A 121 -9.45 -0.22 10.06
CA ARG A 121 -10.66 -0.93 9.66
C ARG A 121 -11.40 -0.11 8.63
N PHE A 122 -11.63 -0.70 7.46
CA PHE A 122 -12.45 -0.16 6.39
C PHE A 122 -13.76 -0.92 6.32
N PHE A 123 -14.85 -0.22 6.45
CA PHE A 123 -16.18 -0.75 6.22
C PHE A 123 -16.76 -0.08 4.97
N PHE A 124 -16.77 -0.85 3.89
CA PHE A 124 -17.28 -0.40 2.59
C PHE A 124 -18.75 -0.78 2.46
N LYS A 125 -19.56 0.18 2.10
CA LYS A 125 -20.97 0.02 1.76
C LYS A 125 -21.21 0.44 0.32
N PRO A 126 -22.37 0.11 -0.28
CA PRO A 126 -22.69 0.54 -1.63
C PRO A 126 -22.64 2.05 -1.84
N ASP A 127 -22.90 2.83 -0.81
CA ASP A 127 -23.04 4.28 -0.82
C ASP A 127 -21.99 5.04 0.00
N SER A 128 -21.14 4.33 0.75
CA SER A 128 -20.21 4.99 1.68
C SER A 128 -19.02 4.12 2.06
N ILE A 129 -17.95 4.79 2.50
CA ILE A 129 -16.81 4.16 3.19
C ILE A 129 -16.75 4.75 4.59
N LYS A 130 -16.60 3.89 5.58
CA LYS A 130 -16.19 4.25 6.93
C LYS A 130 -14.81 3.65 7.19
N ALA A 131 -13.81 4.49 7.44
CA ALA A 131 -12.48 4.07 7.87
C ALA A 131 -12.25 4.51 9.31
N VAL A 132 -11.69 3.63 10.13
CA VAL A 132 -11.43 3.94 11.55
C VAL A 132 -10.14 3.30 12.01
N ALA A 133 -9.38 4.03 12.82
CA ALA A 133 -8.17 3.57 13.48
C ALA A 133 -8.13 4.06 14.93
N THR A 134 -7.56 3.23 15.80
CA THR A 134 -7.35 3.57 17.22
C THR A 134 -6.16 2.80 17.79
N ASP A 135 -5.42 3.43 18.71
CA ASP A 135 -4.38 2.81 19.52
C ASP A 135 -4.80 2.68 21.00
N SER A 136 -6.08 2.91 21.31
CA SER A 136 -6.70 2.98 22.65
C SER A 136 -6.52 4.31 23.37
N HIS A 137 -5.68 5.23 22.90
CA HIS A 137 -5.48 6.56 23.46
C HIS A 137 -6.10 7.66 22.58
N ARG A 138 -6.15 7.41 21.28
CA ARG A 138 -6.75 8.27 20.26
C ARG A 138 -7.56 7.42 19.27
N LEU A 139 -8.49 8.07 18.62
CA LEU A 139 -9.31 7.47 17.57
C LEU A 139 -9.42 8.47 16.42
N SER A 140 -9.23 7.98 15.21
CA SER A 140 -9.56 8.71 13.98
C SER A 140 -10.61 7.95 13.20
N GLN A 141 -11.65 8.65 12.76
CA GLN A 141 -12.71 8.10 11.94
C GLN A 141 -12.99 9.04 10.76
N ARG A 142 -13.09 8.46 9.57
CA ARG A 142 -13.50 9.15 8.36
C ARG A 142 -14.68 8.42 7.73
N ILE A 143 -15.72 9.16 7.34
CA ILE A 143 -16.87 8.65 6.59
C ILE A 143 -16.99 9.48 5.32
N ILE A 144 -17.05 8.84 4.17
CA ILE A 144 -17.17 9.46 2.85
C ILE A 144 -18.26 8.76 2.08
N ALA A 145 -19.10 9.54 1.38
CA ALA A 145 -20.06 8.99 0.43
C ALA A 145 -19.34 8.44 -0.82
N LEU A 146 -19.83 7.34 -1.34
CA LEU A 146 -19.38 6.72 -2.59
C LEU A 146 -20.49 6.80 -3.62
N GLU A 147 -20.12 7.10 -4.87
CA GLU A 147 -21.05 7.01 -5.99
C GLU A 147 -21.19 5.57 -6.51
N ASN A 148 -20.09 4.80 -6.46
CA ASN A 148 -20.01 3.44 -6.99
C ASN A 148 -19.25 2.54 -6.00
N GLY A 149 -19.86 2.23 -4.87
CA GLY A 149 -19.30 1.31 -3.89
C GLY A 149 -19.48 -0.17 -4.25
N PRO A 150 -19.07 -1.11 -3.39
CA PRO A 150 -19.26 -2.54 -3.61
C PRO A 150 -20.75 -2.90 -3.62
N GLN A 151 -21.09 -3.99 -4.31
CA GLN A 151 -22.47 -4.50 -4.35
C GLN A 151 -22.96 -5.03 -3.00
N SER A 152 -22.03 -5.50 -2.17
CA SER A 152 -22.28 -6.00 -0.81
C SER A 152 -21.34 -5.32 0.19
N GLU A 153 -21.78 -5.21 1.44
CA GLU A 153 -20.94 -4.68 2.51
C GLU A 153 -19.68 -5.52 2.68
N THR A 154 -18.55 -4.84 2.81
CA THR A 154 -17.22 -5.46 2.94
C THR A 154 -16.48 -4.84 4.09
N ASP A 155 -15.92 -5.66 4.98
CA ASP A 155 -15.20 -5.25 6.17
C ASP A 155 -13.75 -5.76 6.09
N LEU A 156 -12.80 -4.85 6.00
CA LEU A 156 -11.38 -5.17 5.85
C LEU A 156 -10.57 -4.44 6.91
N ILE A 157 -9.61 -5.13 7.51
CA ILE A 157 -8.63 -4.51 8.40
C ILE A 157 -7.27 -4.60 7.74
N ILE A 158 -6.79 -3.46 7.26
CA ILE A 158 -5.57 -3.36 6.46
C ILE A 158 -4.45 -2.80 7.35
N PRO A 159 -3.27 -3.45 7.40
CA PRO A 159 -2.15 -2.95 8.19
C PRO A 159 -1.79 -1.50 7.84
N GLY A 160 -1.55 -0.67 8.85
CA GLY A 160 -1.21 0.73 8.65
C GLY A 160 0.05 0.95 7.80
N LYS A 161 1.03 0.03 7.92
CA LYS A 161 2.23 0.06 7.07
C LYS A 161 1.91 -0.20 5.60
N SER A 162 1.05 -1.18 5.30
CA SER A 162 0.60 -1.46 3.94
C SER A 162 -0.13 -0.27 3.34
N LEU A 163 -1.00 0.38 4.12
CA LEU A 163 -1.72 1.58 3.68
C LEU A 163 -0.78 2.75 3.42
N GLN A 164 0.26 2.93 4.23
CA GLN A 164 1.25 3.98 4.01
C GLN A 164 1.99 3.79 2.68
N GLU A 165 2.39 2.56 2.36
CA GLU A 165 3.02 2.24 1.08
C GLU A 165 2.05 2.40 -0.08
N LEU A 166 0.80 1.97 0.08
CA LEU A 166 -0.24 2.15 -0.93
C LEU A 166 -0.51 3.64 -1.21
N ALA A 167 -0.62 4.47 -0.17
CA ALA A 167 -0.78 5.92 -0.32
C ALA A 167 0.38 6.57 -1.05
N ARG A 168 1.62 6.09 -0.82
CA ARG A 168 2.82 6.54 -1.53
C ARG A 168 2.80 6.16 -3.00
N ILE A 169 2.33 4.96 -3.34
CA ILE A 169 2.19 4.48 -4.72
C ILE A 169 1.12 5.27 -5.48
N ILE A 170 -0.02 5.53 -4.85
CA ILE A 170 -1.08 6.37 -5.43
C ILE A 170 -0.53 7.76 -5.79
N GLY A 171 0.33 8.31 -4.95
CA GLY A 171 0.98 9.60 -5.19
C GLY A 171 0.01 10.78 -5.18
N GLU A 172 0.35 11.84 -5.89
CA GLU A 172 -0.45 13.08 -5.96
C GLU A 172 -1.40 13.14 -7.16
N THR A 173 -1.22 12.24 -8.11
CA THR A 173 -2.16 12.05 -9.21
C THR A 173 -3.43 11.40 -8.67
N ASP A 174 -4.54 11.54 -9.39
CA ASP A 174 -5.81 10.92 -9.01
C ASP A 174 -6.09 9.69 -9.91
N PRO A 175 -5.31 8.59 -9.80
CA PRO A 175 -5.57 7.40 -10.56
C PRO A 175 -6.81 6.69 -10.00
N GLU A 176 -7.51 5.94 -10.86
CA GLU A 176 -8.48 4.99 -10.37
C GLU A 176 -7.78 3.85 -9.60
N VAL A 177 -8.30 3.53 -8.42
CA VAL A 177 -7.87 2.40 -7.61
C VAL A 177 -8.99 1.36 -7.60
N LYS A 178 -8.77 0.24 -8.24
CA LYS A 178 -9.68 -0.90 -8.16
C LYS A 178 -9.34 -1.69 -6.91
N VAL A 179 -10.32 -1.86 -6.03
CA VAL A 179 -10.21 -2.63 -4.79
C VAL A 179 -10.86 -4.00 -5.01
N CYS A 180 -10.10 -5.05 -4.80
CA CYS A 180 -10.56 -6.44 -4.88
C CYS A 180 -10.38 -7.07 -3.49
N PRO A 181 -11.45 -7.15 -2.68
CA PRO A 181 -11.39 -7.80 -1.38
C PRO A 181 -11.26 -9.32 -1.53
N GLY A 182 -10.43 -9.92 -0.69
CA GLY A 182 -10.30 -11.36 -0.53
C GLY A 182 -10.35 -11.74 0.95
N ASP A 183 -10.29 -13.03 1.26
CA ASP A 183 -10.47 -13.53 2.63
C ASP A 183 -9.32 -13.17 3.57
N SER A 184 -8.08 -13.32 3.10
CA SER A 184 -6.86 -13.07 3.90
C SER A 184 -5.96 -11.99 3.33
N GLN A 185 -6.26 -11.50 2.14
CA GLN A 185 -5.52 -10.46 1.43
C GLN A 185 -6.48 -9.60 0.64
N ALA A 186 -6.11 -8.33 0.44
CA ALA A 186 -6.78 -7.43 -0.50
C ALA A 186 -5.83 -7.07 -1.63
N LEU A 187 -6.37 -6.97 -2.84
CA LEU A 187 -5.66 -6.52 -4.02
C LEU A 187 -6.15 -5.11 -4.42
N PHE A 188 -5.18 -4.24 -4.67
CA PHE A 188 -5.41 -2.89 -5.19
C PHE A 188 -4.73 -2.78 -6.56
N VAL A 189 -5.51 -2.49 -7.60
CA VAL A 189 -4.98 -2.34 -8.97
C VAL A 189 -4.99 -0.86 -9.34
N ILE A 190 -3.82 -0.38 -9.75
CA ILE A 190 -3.58 1.02 -10.13
C ILE A 190 -2.88 1.01 -11.49
N GLY A 191 -3.64 1.21 -12.56
CA GLY A 191 -3.09 1.09 -13.91
C GLY A 191 -2.48 -0.29 -14.18
N ASN A 192 -1.18 -0.35 -14.40
CA ASN A 192 -0.42 -1.58 -14.65
C ASN A 192 0.22 -2.20 -13.38
N LEU A 193 -0.05 -1.63 -12.21
CA LEU A 193 0.47 -2.08 -10.93
C LEU A 193 -0.62 -2.80 -10.12
N ALA A 194 -0.28 -3.96 -9.58
CA ALA A 194 -1.07 -4.73 -8.63
C ALA A 194 -0.36 -4.72 -7.26
N PHE A 195 -1.05 -4.23 -6.25
CA PHE A 195 -0.58 -4.16 -4.87
C PHE A 195 -1.42 -5.10 -4.01
N TYR A 196 -0.79 -6.09 -3.40
CA TYR A 196 -1.40 -7.06 -2.50
C TYR A 196 -1.03 -6.71 -1.07
N SER A 197 -2.02 -6.66 -0.19
CA SER A 197 -1.80 -6.52 1.25
C SER A 197 -2.43 -7.67 2.00
N ARG A 198 -1.72 -8.27 2.95
CA ARG A 198 -2.35 -9.15 3.94
C ARG A 198 -3.35 -8.35 4.76
N LEU A 199 -4.43 -9.02 5.17
CA LEU A 199 -5.41 -8.47 6.09
C LEU A 199 -5.10 -8.92 7.51
N LEU A 200 -5.46 -8.09 8.48
CA LEU A 200 -5.42 -8.47 9.88
C LEU A 200 -6.72 -9.19 10.22
N ASP A 201 -6.58 -10.37 10.81
CA ASP A 201 -7.71 -11.16 11.27
C ASP A 201 -8.00 -10.87 12.75
N GLY A 202 -9.28 -10.87 13.11
CA GLY A 202 -9.74 -10.68 14.48
C GLY A 202 -10.88 -9.68 14.62
N ASN A 203 -11.34 -9.49 15.86
CA ASN A 203 -12.43 -8.58 16.19
C ASN A 203 -11.90 -7.18 16.46
N TYR A 204 -12.18 -6.24 15.57
CA TYR A 204 -11.88 -4.83 15.79
C TYR A 204 -12.83 -4.27 16.88
N PRO A 205 -12.36 -3.41 17.81
CA PRO A 205 -13.23 -2.82 18.82
C PRO A 205 -14.43 -2.07 18.22
N ASP A 206 -15.54 -2.05 18.96
CA ASP A 206 -16.71 -1.23 18.60
C ASP A 206 -16.41 0.24 18.89
N THR A 207 -15.88 0.92 17.89
CA THR A 207 -15.43 2.31 18.00
C THR A 207 -16.56 3.32 18.06
N ASP A 208 -17.78 2.97 17.64
CA ASP A 208 -18.91 3.89 17.68
C ASP A 208 -19.33 4.20 19.12
N ARG A 209 -19.16 3.23 20.02
CA ARG A 209 -19.41 3.42 21.45
C ARG A 209 -18.35 4.25 22.17
N LEU A 210 -17.18 4.41 21.57
CA LEU A 210 -16.08 5.19 22.15
C LEU A 210 -16.22 6.69 21.87
N ILE A 211 -17.02 7.07 20.88
CA ILE A 211 -17.25 8.48 20.55
C ILE A 211 -18.35 9.04 21.44
N PRO A 212 -18.07 10.03 22.31
CA PRO A 212 -19.07 10.62 23.16
C PRO A 212 -20.19 11.29 22.35
N THR A 213 -21.43 10.99 22.72
CA THR A 213 -22.62 11.61 22.11
C THR A 213 -23.05 12.87 22.86
N GLU A 214 -22.71 12.96 24.15
CA GLU A 214 -23.00 14.10 24.99
C GLU A 214 -21.75 14.97 25.19
N LYS A 215 -21.94 16.28 25.17
CA LYS A 215 -20.89 17.27 25.41
C LYS A 215 -21.39 18.33 26.40
N THR A 216 -20.57 18.69 27.39
CA THR A 216 -20.85 19.74 28.35
C THR A 216 -20.26 21.08 27.92
N THR A 217 -19.23 21.05 27.07
CA THR A 217 -18.52 22.26 26.62
C THR A 217 -18.21 22.13 25.13
N SER A 218 -18.38 23.24 24.42
CA SER A 218 -17.98 23.36 23.00
C SER A 218 -17.09 24.60 22.85
N ILE A 219 -16.00 24.44 22.16
CA ILE A 219 -15.01 25.52 21.91
C ILE A 219 -14.78 25.59 20.43
N GLU A 220 -14.75 26.81 19.89
CA GLU A 220 -14.37 27.10 18.51
C GLU A 220 -13.00 27.81 18.51
N PHE A 221 -12.10 27.39 17.63
CA PHE A 221 -10.75 27.94 17.53
C PHE A 221 -10.21 27.83 16.12
N ASP A 222 -9.24 28.70 15.79
CA ASP A 222 -8.47 28.63 14.57
C ASP A 222 -7.42 27.51 14.69
N ILE A 223 -7.39 26.57 13.72
CA ILE A 223 -6.51 25.38 13.76
C ILE A 223 -5.02 25.79 13.74
N PRO A 224 -4.52 26.67 12.84
CA PRO A 224 -3.15 27.14 12.86
C PRO A 224 -2.72 27.78 14.17
N GLU A 225 -3.60 28.59 14.79
CA GLU A 225 -3.30 29.26 16.06
C GLU A 225 -3.16 28.24 17.20
N LEU A 226 -4.10 27.31 17.31
CA LEU A 226 -4.04 26.24 18.31
C LEU A 226 -2.84 25.32 18.11
N SER A 227 -2.54 24.90 16.87
CA SER A 227 -1.38 24.08 16.56
C SER A 227 -0.09 24.75 17.00
N SER A 228 0.09 26.03 16.65
CA SER A 228 1.25 26.81 17.04
C SER A 228 1.38 26.97 18.58
N ALA A 229 0.25 27.12 19.27
CA ALA A 229 0.26 27.17 20.74
C ALA A 229 0.65 25.81 21.36
N LEU A 230 0.14 24.69 20.83
CA LEU A 230 0.48 23.35 21.27
C LEU A 230 1.95 23.02 20.99
N GLU A 231 2.50 23.39 19.84
CA GLU A 231 3.92 23.24 19.53
C GLU A 231 4.81 23.93 20.54
N ARG A 232 4.50 25.20 20.90
CA ARG A 232 5.24 25.90 21.94
C ARG A 232 5.14 25.23 23.32
N ALA A 233 3.95 24.77 23.68
CA ALA A 233 3.75 24.09 24.98
C ALA A 233 4.47 22.74 25.03
N SER A 234 4.55 22.00 23.92
CA SER A 234 5.20 20.69 23.85
C SER A 234 6.72 20.73 24.05
N LEU A 235 7.36 21.90 23.88
CA LEU A 235 8.81 22.04 24.11
C LEU A 235 9.24 21.73 25.55
N LEU A 236 8.33 21.80 26.50
CA LEU A 236 8.59 21.56 27.92
C LEU A 236 7.96 20.24 28.43
N THR A 237 7.34 19.46 27.55
CA THR A 237 6.77 18.15 27.89
C THR A 237 7.75 17.05 27.49
N HIS A 238 8.12 16.21 28.46
CA HIS A 238 8.97 15.01 28.25
C HIS A 238 8.12 13.75 28.33
#